data_c0d7235e9547de9a2050147b6ea04cd8
#
_entry.id   c0d7235e9547de9a2050147b6ea04cd8
#
_cell.length_a   1.000
_cell.length_b   1.000
_cell.length_c   1.000
_cell.angle_alpha   90.00
_cell.angle_beta   90.00
_cell.angle_gamma   90.00
#
_symmetry.space_group_name_H-M   'P 1'
#
loop_
_entity.id
_entity.type
_entity.pdbx_description
1 polymer ?
#
loop_
_entity_poly.entity_id
_entity_poly.type
_entity_poly.pdbx_seq_one_letter_code
_entity_poly.pdbx_strand_id
1 'polypeptide(L)'
;MKHLSTFKLFERLDNSTLVTIEQLLERIGIPNPMRPTIVSWWNQNRSEIRIHLFPFNSPQPIAGVFLGENIIALNERLPMPPHVKLFLALHESRHCDQHREGGFMEGYYDTVVNGDRESFLQAYRDFERDANDFAIQSMRACGFEREMNFEEMRLRGNERAGDMVYQMMSNDIQRVNPVDFFDLLKKQIGV
;
A
#
# COMPACT_ATOMS: atom_id res chain seq x y z
N MET A 1 -4.22 9.32 28.21
CA MET A 1 -3.72 8.84 26.92
C MET A 1 -4.79 9.18 25.87
N LYS A 2 -4.47 10.07 24.94
CA LYS A 2 -5.43 10.46 23.89
C LYS A 2 -5.45 9.33 22.84
N HIS A 3 -6.55 8.60 22.74
CA HIS A 3 -6.82 7.70 21.64
C HIS A 3 -6.78 8.52 20.35
N LEU A 4 -5.70 8.38 19.59
CA LEU A 4 -5.71 8.73 18.17
C LEU A 4 -6.59 7.67 17.51
N SER A 5 -7.86 7.99 17.34
CA SER A 5 -8.77 7.13 16.61
C SER A 5 -8.25 7.00 15.18
N THR A 6 -8.25 5.79 14.66
CA THR A 6 -7.95 5.43 13.27
C THR A 6 -8.66 6.36 12.28
N PHE A 7 -9.86 6.82 12.64
CA PHE A 7 -10.65 7.83 11.92
C PHE A 7 -9.90 9.13 11.57
N LYS A 8 -9.03 9.65 12.44
CA LYS A 8 -8.29 10.89 12.14
C LYS A 8 -7.17 10.71 11.10
N LEU A 9 -6.73 9.48 10.88
CA LEU A 9 -5.74 9.18 9.85
C LEU A 9 -6.35 9.38 8.45
N PHE A 10 -7.63 9.06 8.29
CA PHE A 10 -8.36 9.07 7.02
C PHE A 10 -9.14 10.37 6.75
N GLU A 11 -9.47 11.18 7.77
CA GLU A 11 -10.15 12.49 7.61
C GLU A 11 -9.40 13.49 6.69
N ARG A 12 -8.20 13.16 6.19
CA ARG A 12 -7.38 14.02 5.33
C ARG A 12 -7.14 13.48 3.92
N LEU A 13 -7.78 12.40 3.54
CA LEU A 13 -7.71 11.88 2.17
C LEU A 13 -8.68 12.57 1.21
N ASP A 14 -9.53 13.49 1.71
CA ASP A 14 -10.52 14.26 0.93
C ASP A 14 -9.94 15.06 -0.26
N ASN A 15 -8.61 15.15 -0.38
CA ASN A 15 -7.92 15.83 -1.47
C ASN A 15 -7.08 14.87 -2.32
N SER A 16 -7.45 13.59 -2.40
CA SER A 16 -6.74 12.66 -3.28
C SER A 16 -7.03 12.98 -4.75
N THR A 17 -6.03 12.77 -5.60
CA THR A 17 -6.14 12.99 -7.04
C THR A 17 -5.93 11.65 -7.75
N LEU A 18 -6.92 11.21 -8.52
CA LEU A 18 -6.77 10.08 -9.43
C LEU A 18 -5.78 10.45 -10.53
N VAL A 19 -4.80 9.59 -10.78
CA VAL A 19 -3.76 9.81 -11.80
C VAL A 19 -3.57 8.57 -12.67
N THR A 20 -3.12 8.78 -13.91
CA THR A 20 -2.61 7.71 -14.76
C THR A 20 -1.19 7.32 -14.36
N ILE A 21 -0.68 6.19 -14.85
CA ILE A 21 0.71 5.79 -14.62
C ILE A 21 1.70 6.84 -15.15
N GLU A 22 1.44 7.45 -16.31
CA GLU A 22 2.27 8.50 -16.89
C GLU A 22 2.34 9.72 -15.96
N GLN A 23 1.18 10.16 -15.46
CA GLN A 23 1.09 11.28 -14.52
C GLN A 23 1.78 10.95 -13.18
N LEU A 24 1.66 9.72 -12.68
CA LEU A 24 2.42 9.27 -11.51
C LEU A 24 3.90 9.42 -11.75
N LEU A 25 4.45 8.83 -12.85
CA LEU A 25 5.87 8.83 -13.15
C LEU A 25 6.44 10.25 -13.30
N GLU A 26 5.65 11.16 -13.87
CA GLU A 26 6.01 12.57 -13.96
C GLU A 26 6.09 13.22 -12.57
N ARG A 27 5.05 13.07 -11.74
CA ARG A 27 4.97 13.69 -10.41
C ARG A 27 6.02 13.16 -9.44
N ILE A 28 6.34 11.87 -9.49
CA ILE A 28 7.40 11.29 -8.65
C ILE A 28 8.81 11.55 -9.19
N GLY A 29 8.97 12.10 -10.40
CA GLY A 29 10.25 12.50 -10.97
C GLY A 29 11.05 11.36 -11.61
N ILE A 30 10.40 10.32 -12.16
CA ILE A 30 11.09 9.29 -12.95
C ILE A 30 11.65 9.91 -14.24
N PRO A 31 12.94 9.66 -14.59
CA PRO A 31 13.55 10.20 -15.80
C PRO A 31 12.81 9.80 -17.08
N ASN A 32 12.63 10.74 -18.01
CA ASN A 32 11.91 10.52 -19.26
C ASN A 32 12.33 9.27 -20.05
N PRO A 33 13.63 8.92 -20.17
CA PRO A 33 14.04 7.75 -20.94
C PRO A 33 13.51 6.41 -20.37
N MET A 34 13.21 6.35 -19.09
CA MET A 34 12.72 5.12 -18.42
C MET A 34 11.19 4.97 -18.49
N ARG A 35 10.46 6.07 -18.60
CA ARG A 35 8.98 6.10 -18.53
C ARG A 35 8.31 5.18 -19.55
N PRO A 36 8.70 5.13 -20.83
CA PRO A 36 8.02 4.26 -21.82
C PRO A 36 8.03 2.77 -21.43
N THR A 37 9.16 2.29 -20.91
CA THR A 37 9.29 0.89 -20.47
C THR A 37 8.35 0.62 -19.28
N ILE A 38 8.31 1.51 -18.29
CA ILE A 38 7.47 1.37 -17.12
C ILE A 38 5.99 1.43 -17.51
N VAL A 39 5.60 2.40 -18.33
CA VAL A 39 4.21 2.55 -18.83
C VAL A 39 3.77 1.29 -19.58
N SER A 40 4.62 0.79 -20.49
CA SER A 40 4.32 -0.44 -21.23
C SER A 40 4.14 -1.62 -20.30
N TRP A 41 5.06 -1.81 -19.34
CA TRP A 41 4.96 -2.88 -18.35
C TRP A 41 3.69 -2.75 -17.50
N TRP A 42 3.39 -1.55 -16.99
CA TRP A 42 2.21 -1.29 -16.16
C TRP A 42 0.91 -1.58 -16.92
N ASN A 43 0.79 -1.07 -18.13
CA ASN A 43 -0.42 -1.27 -18.96
C ASN A 43 -0.66 -2.74 -19.33
N GLN A 44 0.41 -3.54 -19.42
CA GLN A 44 0.30 -4.98 -19.66
C GLN A 44 -0.07 -5.78 -18.41
N ASN A 45 0.35 -5.34 -17.22
CA ASN A 45 0.28 -6.15 -16.01
C ASN A 45 -0.62 -5.54 -14.92
N ARG A 46 -0.95 -4.24 -14.98
CA ARG A 46 -1.60 -3.46 -13.91
C ARG A 46 -2.61 -2.43 -14.44
N SER A 47 -3.12 -2.59 -15.65
CA SER A 47 -4.02 -1.60 -16.29
C SER A 47 -5.31 -1.35 -15.52
N GLU A 48 -5.76 -2.32 -14.73
CA GLU A 48 -6.96 -2.21 -13.89
C GLU A 48 -6.74 -1.43 -12.58
N ILE A 49 -5.48 -1.18 -12.19
CA ILE A 49 -5.18 -0.50 -10.92
C ILE A 49 -5.43 1.00 -11.03
N ARG A 50 -6.26 1.53 -10.15
CA ARG A 50 -6.52 2.97 -9.98
C ARG A 50 -5.55 3.55 -8.96
N ILE A 51 -4.80 4.57 -9.36
CA ILE A 51 -3.77 5.20 -8.53
C ILE A 51 -4.29 6.55 -8.04
N HIS A 52 -4.37 6.70 -6.72
CA HIS A 52 -4.66 7.97 -6.08
C HIS A 52 -3.39 8.56 -5.46
N LEU A 53 -3.19 9.87 -5.61
CA LEU A 53 -2.15 10.61 -4.91
C LEU A 53 -2.80 11.46 -3.82
N PHE A 54 -2.23 11.45 -2.63
CA PHE A 54 -2.71 12.28 -1.53
C PHE A 54 -1.56 13.07 -0.88
N PRO A 55 -1.80 14.33 -0.51
CA PRO A 55 -0.82 15.16 0.17
C PRO A 55 -0.94 15.02 1.69
N PHE A 56 -0.25 14.07 2.31
CA PHE A 56 -0.40 13.84 3.73
C PHE A 56 0.86 14.22 4.53
N ASN A 57 0.69 15.12 5.50
CA ASN A 57 1.71 15.48 6.47
C ASN A 57 1.30 14.90 7.84
N SER A 58 1.90 13.81 8.26
CA SER A 58 1.70 13.21 9.59
C SER A 58 3.03 13.01 10.29
N PRO A 59 3.04 13.03 11.63
CA PRO A 59 4.19 12.58 12.42
C PRO A 59 4.55 11.10 12.18
N GLN A 60 3.61 10.32 11.70
CA GLN A 60 3.81 8.93 11.25
C GLN A 60 3.37 8.85 9.77
N PRO A 61 4.26 9.14 8.82
CA PRO A 61 3.90 9.21 7.43
C PRO A 61 3.55 7.83 6.87
N ILE A 62 2.31 7.69 6.39
CA ILE A 62 1.93 6.58 5.53
C ILE A 62 2.49 6.88 4.15
N ALA A 63 3.26 5.94 3.60
CA ALA A 63 3.89 6.09 2.30
C ALA A 63 2.97 5.67 1.16
N GLY A 64 2.28 4.55 1.32
CA GLY A 64 1.28 4.02 0.43
C GLY A 64 0.24 3.24 1.23
N VAL A 65 -0.88 2.94 0.60
CA VAL A 65 -1.95 2.12 1.16
C VAL A 65 -2.78 1.49 0.06
N PHE A 66 -3.08 0.20 0.24
CA PHE A 66 -4.12 -0.49 -0.50
C PHE A 66 -5.50 -0.17 0.08
N LEU A 67 -6.50 0.11 -0.78
CA LEU A 67 -7.82 0.60 -0.38
C LEU A 67 -8.98 -0.36 -0.75
N GLY A 68 -8.64 -1.59 -1.01
CA GLY A 68 -9.62 -2.58 -1.50
C GLY A 68 -9.76 -2.57 -3.02
N GLU A 69 -10.31 -3.65 -3.59
CA GLU A 69 -10.46 -3.88 -5.02
C GLU A 69 -9.14 -3.60 -5.79
N ASN A 70 -9.19 -2.68 -6.75
CA ASN A 70 -8.04 -2.30 -7.58
C ASN A 70 -7.62 -0.84 -7.30
N ILE A 71 -7.65 -0.40 -6.03
CA ILE A 71 -7.33 0.99 -5.66
C ILE A 71 -6.12 1.01 -4.76
N ILE A 72 -5.13 1.81 -5.15
CA ILE A 72 -3.98 2.15 -4.31
C ILE A 72 -3.89 3.66 -4.14
N ALA A 73 -3.37 4.09 -2.99
CA ALA A 73 -3.10 5.49 -2.75
C ALA A 73 -1.66 5.70 -2.28
N LEU A 74 -1.00 6.74 -2.79
CA LEU A 74 0.40 7.05 -2.51
C LEU A 74 0.54 8.46 -1.97
N ASN A 75 1.40 8.63 -0.97
CA ASN A 75 1.70 9.94 -0.41
C ASN A 75 2.74 10.66 -1.28
N GLU A 76 2.31 11.64 -2.06
CA GLU A 76 3.20 12.40 -2.95
C GLU A 76 4.21 13.29 -2.21
N ARG A 77 3.91 13.71 -0.96
CA ARG A 77 4.75 14.64 -0.17
C ARG A 77 5.89 13.97 0.58
N LEU A 78 5.94 12.66 0.63
CA LEU A 78 7.07 12.00 1.29
C LEU A 78 8.38 12.29 0.55
N PRO A 79 9.42 12.72 1.27
CA PRO A 79 10.75 12.99 0.71
C PRO A 79 11.49 11.68 0.41
N MET A 80 10.96 10.89 -0.53
CA MET A 80 11.53 9.60 -0.93
C MET A 80 12.06 9.71 -2.36
N PRO A 81 13.13 8.98 -2.69
CA PRO A 81 13.62 8.89 -4.07
C PRO A 81 12.54 8.40 -5.05
N PRO A 82 12.55 8.87 -6.31
CA PRO A 82 11.57 8.48 -7.33
C PRO A 82 11.36 6.96 -7.46
N HIS A 83 12.46 6.20 -7.52
CA HIS A 83 12.42 4.74 -7.63
C HIS A 83 11.79 4.05 -6.41
N VAL A 84 11.95 4.62 -5.21
CA VAL A 84 11.29 4.09 -3.99
C VAL A 84 9.78 4.33 -4.03
N LYS A 85 9.33 5.48 -4.54
CA LYS A 85 7.89 5.75 -4.74
C LYS A 85 7.27 4.81 -5.77
N LEU A 86 8.00 4.52 -6.86
CA LEU A 86 7.55 3.53 -7.84
C LEU A 86 7.49 2.12 -7.24
N PHE A 87 8.51 1.73 -6.46
CA PHE A 87 8.50 0.47 -5.72
C PHE A 87 7.25 0.34 -4.85
N LEU A 88 6.90 1.38 -4.10
CA LEU A 88 5.68 1.40 -3.28
C LEU A 88 4.41 1.23 -4.12
N ALA A 89 4.30 1.89 -5.28
CA ALA A 89 3.15 1.71 -6.16
C ALA A 89 3.00 0.25 -6.61
N LEU A 90 4.11 -0.40 -6.94
CA LEU A 90 4.14 -1.82 -7.33
C LEU A 90 3.79 -2.73 -6.15
N HIS A 91 4.33 -2.44 -4.96
CA HIS A 91 4.04 -3.16 -3.72
C HIS A 91 2.53 -3.10 -3.38
N GLU A 92 1.95 -1.92 -3.30
CA GLU A 92 0.51 -1.75 -3.02
C GLU A 92 -0.36 -2.40 -4.10
N SER A 93 0.09 -2.41 -5.37
CA SER A 93 -0.63 -3.09 -6.44
C SER A 93 -0.68 -4.61 -6.28
N ARG A 94 0.30 -5.23 -5.62
CA ARG A 94 0.27 -6.67 -5.30
C ARG A 94 -0.77 -6.98 -4.23
N HIS A 95 -1.00 -6.09 -3.29
CA HIS A 95 -2.10 -6.25 -2.33
C HIS A 95 -3.48 -6.31 -3.00
N CYS A 96 -3.66 -5.66 -4.16
CA CYS A 96 -4.87 -5.83 -4.96
C CYS A 96 -5.05 -7.28 -5.44
N ASP A 97 -3.97 -7.94 -5.89
CA ASP A 97 -4.03 -9.35 -6.29
C ASP A 97 -4.31 -10.26 -5.09
N GLN A 98 -3.58 -10.06 -4.00
CA GLN A 98 -3.75 -10.83 -2.75
C GLN A 98 -5.18 -10.74 -2.23
N HIS A 99 -5.81 -9.57 -2.35
CA HIS A 99 -7.21 -9.39 -1.99
C HIS A 99 -8.16 -10.18 -2.91
N ARG A 100 -7.92 -10.15 -4.23
CA ARG A 100 -8.70 -10.94 -5.21
C ARG A 100 -8.51 -12.45 -5.05
N GLU A 101 -7.33 -12.87 -4.64
CA GLU A 101 -7.00 -14.27 -4.34
C GLU A 101 -7.68 -14.77 -3.06
N GLY A 102 -8.38 -13.89 -2.30
CA GLY A 102 -9.18 -14.23 -1.14
C GLY A 102 -8.38 -14.44 0.16
N GLY A 103 -7.10 -14.03 0.19
CA GLY A 103 -6.23 -14.30 1.33
C GLY A 103 -5.99 -13.11 2.28
N PHE A 104 -6.15 -11.88 1.78
CA PHE A 104 -5.62 -10.72 2.49
C PHE A 104 -6.42 -10.31 3.74
N MET A 105 -7.74 -10.28 3.68
CA MET A 105 -8.55 -9.78 4.82
C MET A 105 -9.19 -10.89 5.64
N GLU A 106 -9.62 -11.98 5.01
CA GLU A 106 -10.29 -13.07 5.72
C GLU A 106 -9.34 -13.76 6.70
N GLY A 107 -8.11 -14.07 6.26
CA GLY A 107 -7.10 -14.67 7.13
C GLY A 107 -6.70 -13.76 8.30
N TYR A 108 -6.64 -12.45 8.11
CA TYR A 108 -6.35 -11.52 9.20
C TYR A 108 -7.49 -11.38 10.19
N TYR A 109 -8.72 -11.33 9.71
CA TYR A 109 -9.88 -11.13 10.56
C TYR A 109 -10.01 -12.24 11.61
N ASP A 110 -9.92 -13.49 11.19
CA ASP A 110 -10.02 -14.64 12.08
C ASP A 110 -8.93 -14.64 13.16
N THR A 111 -7.68 -14.31 12.79
CA THR A 111 -6.57 -14.24 13.76
C THR A 111 -6.78 -13.12 14.78
N VAL A 112 -7.31 -11.97 14.37
CA VAL A 112 -7.57 -10.84 15.27
C VAL A 112 -8.77 -11.13 16.16
N VAL A 113 -9.86 -11.71 15.63
CA VAL A 113 -11.06 -12.09 16.41
C VAL A 113 -10.71 -13.11 17.49
N ASN A 114 -9.84 -14.06 17.16
CA ASN A 114 -9.40 -15.10 18.12
C ASN A 114 -8.30 -14.60 19.07
N GLY A 115 -7.84 -13.36 18.93
CA GLY A 115 -6.76 -12.80 19.76
C GLY A 115 -5.39 -13.41 19.50
N ASP A 116 -5.22 -14.11 18.38
CA ASP A 116 -3.96 -14.76 17.98
C ASP A 116 -3.05 -13.77 17.25
N ARG A 117 -2.40 -12.91 18.06
CA ARG A 117 -1.48 -11.91 17.56
C ARG A 117 -0.28 -12.53 16.81
N GLU A 118 0.22 -13.68 17.24
CA GLU A 118 1.41 -14.28 16.62
C GLU A 118 1.10 -14.79 15.23
N SER A 119 0.00 -15.52 15.05
CA SER A 119 -0.49 -15.93 13.73
C SER A 119 -0.82 -14.75 12.83
N PHE A 120 -1.40 -13.67 13.39
CA PHE A 120 -1.59 -12.42 12.64
C PHE A 120 -0.28 -11.86 12.12
N LEU A 121 0.73 -11.71 12.99
CA LEU A 121 2.03 -11.13 12.61
C LEU A 121 2.77 -12.03 11.60
N GLN A 122 2.61 -13.34 11.69
CA GLN A 122 3.18 -14.25 10.70
C GLN A 122 2.52 -14.09 9.34
N ALA A 123 1.18 -14.11 9.29
CA ALA A 123 0.42 -13.88 8.05
C ALA A 123 0.76 -12.51 7.43
N TYR A 124 0.80 -11.46 8.25
CA TYR A 124 1.18 -10.11 7.82
C TYR A 124 2.58 -10.11 7.17
N ARG A 125 3.58 -10.73 7.81
CA ARG A 125 4.94 -10.84 7.25
C ARG A 125 4.99 -11.57 5.91
N ASP A 126 4.19 -12.61 5.76
CA ASP A 126 4.16 -13.41 4.53
C ASP A 126 3.55 -12.62 3.37
N PHE A 127 2.46 -11.88 3.62
CA PHE A 127 1.85 -10.99 2.63
C PHE A 127 2.77 -9.84 2.23
N GLU A 128 3.40 -9.18 3.19
CA GLU A 128 4.34 -8.08 2.93
C GLU A 128 5.57 -8.56 2.16
N ARG A 129 6.07 -9.76 2.48
CA ARG A 129 7.18 -10.37 1.75
C ARG A 129 6.82 -10.66 0.30
N ASP A 130 5.66 -11.24 0.05
CA ASP A 130 5.18 -11.49 -1.31
C ASP A 130 5.00 -10.18 -2.09
N ALA A 131 4.45 -9.13 -1.47
CA ALA A 131 4.32 -7.82 -2.10
C ALA A 131 5.67 -7.17 -2.41
N ASN A 132 6.64 -7.30 -1.50
CA ASN A 132 8.01 -6.82 -1.71
C ASN A 132 8.71 -7.61 -2.83
N ASP A 133 8.61 -8.93 -2.84
CA ASP A 133 9.23 -9.77 -3.87
C ASP A 133 8.63 -9.49 -5.25
N PHE A 134 7.32 -9.30 -5.35
CA PHE A 134 6.65 -8.86 -6.56
C PHE A 134 7.17 -7.50 -7.04
N ALA A 135 7.24 -6.51 -6.14
CA ALA A 135 7.71 -5.17 -6.48
C ALA A 135 9.18 -5.20 -6.96
N ILE A 136 10.05 -6.00 -6.33
CA ILE A 136 11.45 -6.19 -6.74
C ILE A 136 11.53 -6.77 -8.16
N GLN A 137 10.76 -7.83 -8.46
CA GLN A 137 10.74 -8.43 -9.80
C GLN A 137 10.25 -7.44 -10.85
N SER A 138 9.21 -6.68 -10.53
CA SER A 138 8.65 -5.65 -11.40
C SER A 138 9.64 -4.52 -11.67
N MET A 139 10.34 -4.05 -10.64
CA MET A 139 11.40 -3.03 -10.77
C MET A 139 12.54 -3.52 -11.67
N ARG A 140 12.95 -4.78 -11.54
CA ARG A 140 13.95 -5.39 -12.44
C ARG A 140 13.46 -5.42 -13.89
N ALA A 141 12.21 -5.85 -14.12
CA ALA A 141 11.60 -5.85 -15.44
C ALA A 141 11.51 -4.44 -16.06
N CYS A 142 11.42 -3.41 -15.22
CA CYS A 142 11.47 -1.99 -15.63
C CYS A 142 12.89 -1.42 -15.76
N GLY A 143 13.96 -2.20 -15.54
CA GLY A 143 15.34 -1.80 -15.75
C GLY A 143 16.05 -1.15 -14.56
N PHE A 144 15.53 -1.32 -13.33
CA PHE A 144 16.11 -0.73 -12.10
C PHE A 144 17.11 -1.64 -11.37
N GLU A 145 17.85 -2.48 -12.06
CA GLU A 145 18.77 -3.44 -11.40
C GLU A 145 19.92 -2.79 -10.63
N ARG A 146 20.31 -1.55 -10.98
CA ARG A 146 21.49 -0.90 -10.43
C ARG A 146 21.22 0.14 -9.35
N GLU A 147 19.98 0.63 -9.29
CA GLU A 147 19.63 1.77 -8.42
C GLU A 147 19.15 1.35 -7.03
N MET A 148 18.95 0.05 -6.80
CA MET A 148 18.28 -0.42 -5.59
C MET A 148 19.08 -1.50 -4.87
N ASN A 149 19.27 -1.33 -3.57
CA ASN A 149 19.62 -2.44 -2.69
C ASN A 149 18.35 -3.25 -2.38
N PHE A 150 18.03 -4.20 -3.26
CA PHE A 150 16.81 -5.02 -3.15
C PHE A 150 16.73 -5.83 -1.85
N GLU A 151 17.87 -6.28 -1.30
CA GLU A 151 17.90 -7.00 -0.03
C GLU A 151 17.48 -6.10 1.14
N GLU A 152 17.96 -4.85 1.15
CA GLU A 152 17.53 -3.88 2.17
C GLU A 152 16.03 -3.55 2.06
N MET A 153 15.50 -3.46 0.85
CA MET A 153 14.07 -3.18 0.64
C MET A 153 13.16 -4.36 1.01
N ARG A 154 13.63 -5.58 0.78
CA ARG A 154 12.91 -6.80 1.17
C ARG A 154 12.69 -6.87 2.69
N LEU A 155 13.61 -6.30 3.48
CA LEU A 155 13.60 -6.37 4.94
C LEU A 155 12.95 -5.16 5.61
N ARG A 156 12.64 -4.08 4.86
CA ARG A 156 12.09 -2.86 5.47
C ARG A 156 10.63 -3.04 5.94
N GLY A 157 10.41 -2.73 7.18
CA GLY A 157 9.12 -2.21 7.66
C GLY A 157 8.19 -3.20 8.35
N ASN A 158 8.50 -4.50 8.38
CA ASN A 158 7.44 -5.49 8.57
C ASN A 158 6.95 -5.71 10.01
N GLU A 159 7.79 -5.65 11.06
CA GLU A 159 7.35 -5.99 12.42
C GLU A 159 6.58 -4.87 13.10
N ARG A 160 7.12 -3.64 13.08
CA ARG A 160 6.49 -2.50 13.73
C ARG A 160 5.18 -2.09 13.05
N ALA A 161 5.12 -2.21 11.72
CA ALA A 161 3.91 -1.95 10.96
C ALA A 161 2.85 -3.01 11.25
N GLY A 162 3.22 -4.29 11.30
CA GLY A 162 2.32 -5.39 11.66
C GLY A 162 1.69 -5.22 13.04
N ASP A 163 2.48 -4.84 14.04
CA ASP A 163 1.97 -4.54 15.38
C ASP A 163 0.97 -3.39 15.39
N MET A 164 1.26 -2.35 14.63
CA MET A 164 0.37 -1.20 14.53
C MET A 164 -0.96 -1.59 13.87
N VAL A 165 -0.91 -2.35 12.78
CA VAL A 165 -2.12 -2.84 12.07
C VAL A 165 -2.92 -3.77 12.97
N TYR A 166 -2.27 -4.71 13.67
CA TYR A 166 -2.95 -5.59 14.63
C TYR A 166 -3.69 -4.81 15.72
N GLN A 167 -3.02 -3.82 16.31
CA GLN A 167 -3.64 -2.98 17.34
C GLN A 167 -4.81 -2.16 16.79
N MET A 168 -4.68 -1.64 15.58
CA MET A 168 -5.76 -0.93 14.90
C MET A 168 -6.97 -1.85 14.68
N MET A 169 -6.77 -3.02 14.09
CA MET A 169 -7.83 -3.98 13.84
C MET A 169 -8.47 -4.48 15.15
N SER A 170 -7.67 -4.78 16.18
CA SER A 170 -8.18 -5.23 17.49
C SER A 170 -9.07 -4.18 18.19
N ASN A 171 -8.76 -2.91 17.99
CA ASN A 171 -9.55 -1.81 18.56
C ASN A 171 -10.86 -1.57 17.80
N ASP A 172 -10.87 -1.83 16.50
CA ASP A 172 -12.00 -1.54 15.60
C ASP A 172 -12.92 -2.74 15.37
N ILE A 173 -12.43 -3.97 15.60
CA ILE A 173 -13.22 -5.23 15.44
C ILE A 173 -14.50 -5.23 16.27
N GLN A 174 -14.54 -4.54 17.42
CA GLN A 174 -15.75 -4.41 18.21
C GLN A 174 -16.78 -3.45 17.58
N ARG A 175 -16.44 -2.74 16.49
CA ARG A 175 -17.24 -1.65 15.93
C ARG A 175 -17.57 -1.79 14.44
N VAL A 176 -16.79 -2.55 13.67
CA VAL A 176 -16.88 -2.53 12.20
C VAL A 176 -16.65 -3.94 11.64
N ASN A 177 -17.57 -4.43 10.83
CA ASN A 177 -17.39 -5.62 9.99
C ASN A 177 -16.28 -5.37 8.96
N PRO A 178 -15.42 -6.35 8.58
CA PRO A 178 -14.34 -6.17 7.59
C PRO A 178 -14.78 -5.61 6.25
N VAL A 179 -15.98 -5.94 5.79
CA VAL A 179 -16.58 -5.39 4.56
C VAL A 179 -16.80 -3.89 4.70
N ASP A 180 -17.24 -3.43 5.87
CA ASP A 180 -17.51 -2.04 6.15
C ASP A 180 -16.21 -1.21 6.28
N PHE A 181 -15.08 -1.84 6.63
CA PHE A 181 -13.81 -1.15 6.79
C PHE A 181 -13.30 -0.55 5.47
N PHE A 182 -13.30 -1.31 4.38
CA PHE A 182 -12.91 -0.78 3.06
C PHE A 182 -13.91 0.23 2.52
N ASP A 183 -15.21 0.03 2.76
CA ASP A 183 -16.24 0.99 2.35
C ASP A 183 -16.13 2.31 3.12
N LEU A 184 -15.76 2.25 4.40
CA LEU A 184 -15.44 3.44 5.19
C LEU A 184 -14.17 4.14 4.64
N LEU A 185 -13.12 3.39 4.30
CA LEU A 185 -11.92 3.94 3.69
C LEU A 185 -12.23 4.62 2.35
N LYS A 186 -12.95 3.96 1.45
CA LYS A 186 -13.38 4.51 0.15
C LYS A 186 -14.18 5.78 0.32
N LYS A 187 -15.18 5.76 1.20
CA LYS A 187 -16.03 6.92 1.47
C LYS A 187 -15.24 8.12 1.99
N GLN A 188 -14.18 7.90 2.75
CA GLN A 188 -13.34 8.97 3.30
C GLN A 188 -12.41 9.60 2.26
N ILE A 189 -12.04 8.86 1.21
CA ILE A 189 -11.23 9.39 0.10
C ILE A 189 -12.08 9.89 -1.07
N GLY A 190 -13.42 9.83 -0.97
CA GLY A 190 -14.32 10.32 -2.01
C GLY A 190 -14.35 9.45 -3.28
N VAL A 191 -14.16 8.12 -3.11
CA VAL A 191 -14.19 7.13 -4.21
C VAL A 191 -15.38 6.20 -4.07
#